data_9fa18e209efae5a35943aa0d3edadacc
#
_entry.id   9fa18e209efae5a35943aa0d3edadacc
#
_cell.length_a   1.000
_cell.length_b   1.000
_cell.length_c   1.000
_cell.angle_alpha   90.00
_cell.angle_beta   90.00
_cell.angle_gamma   90.00
#
_symmetry.space_group_name_H-M   'P 1'
#
loop_
_entity.id
_entity.type
_entity.pdbx_description
1 polymer ?
#
loop_
_entity_poly.entity_id
_entity_poly.type
_entity_poly.pdbx_seq_one_letter_code
_entity_poly.pdbx_strand_id
1 'polypeptide(L)'
;MELFNPNGLAVILGWLLLSTPAFENNISQQASGSDLYFRRCGSGIRDYCVVDGDTIWFNGIKMRIADIDTPEVTKPHCAAEKALGDRAATRLLELVNAAPFQIQAWPKHDEDRYGRKLRVLVRGGRSIGDVLVSEGLARTWIGKRQPWC
;
A
#
# COMPACT_ATOMS: atom_id res chain seq x y z
N MET A 1 -55.24 50.92 -33.11
CA MET A 1 -54.10 50.94 -34.01
C MET A 1 -52.88 50.54 -33.18
N GLU A 2 -52.62 49.32 -33.25
CA GLU A 2 -51.34 48.56 -33.21
C GLU A 2 -50.10 49.31 -32.77
N LEU A 3 -49.37 48.72 -31.90
CA LEU A 3 -48.14 48.02 -32.27
C LEU A 3 -47.66 47.10 -31.14
N PHE A 4 -47.70 45.83 -31.46
CA PHE A 4 -47.03 44.75 -30.77
C PHE A 4 -45.53 45.03 -30.68
N ASN A 5 -44.95 44.78 -29.52
CA ASN A 5 -43.53 44.49 -29.43
C ASN A 5 -43.31 43.10 -28.81
N PRO A 6 -42.99 42.08 -29.61
CA PRO A 6 -42.70 40.79 -29.15
C PRO A 6 -41.18 40.61 -29.06
N ASN A 7 -40.55 41.02 -27.99
CA ASN A 7 -39.19 40.56 -27.68
C ASN A 7 -38.91 40.69 -26.17
N GLY A 8 -39.66 39.95 -25.40
CA GLY A 8 -39.31 39.68 -24.04
C GLY A 8 -38.31 38.53 -23.97
N LEU A 9 -37.04 38.79 -24.21
CA LEU A 9 -35.98 37.84 -23.89
C LEU A 9 -35.80 37.83 -22.37
N ALA A 10 -36.43 36.86 -21.72
CA ALA A 10 -36.12 36.51 -20.36
C ALA A 10 -34.71 35.86 -20.35
N VAL A 11 -33.72 36.62 -19.92
CA VAL A 11 -32.39 36.10 -19.63
C VAL A 11 -32.50 35.31 -18.33
N ILE A 12 -32.71 34.01 -18.46
CA ILE A 12 -32.52 33.09 -17.32
C ILE A 12 -31.03 32.98 -17.11
N LEU A 13 -30.51 33.74 -16.14
CA LEU A 13 -29.18 33.52 -15.59
C LEU A 13 -29.19 32.17 -14.87
N GLY A 14 -28.92 31.12 -15.64
CA GLY A 14 -28.61 29.84 -15.10
C GLY A 14 -27.30 29.90 -14.30
N TRP A 15 -27.42 29.84 -12.99
CA TRP A 15 -26.29 29.57 -12.13
C TRP A 15 -25.81 28.15 -12.42
N LEU A 16 -24.81 28.05 -13.29
CA LEU A 16 -24.00 26.81 -13.37
C LEU A 16 -23.27 26.68 -12.05
N LEU A 17 -23.83 25.88 -11.18
CA LEU A 17 -23.06 25.29 -10.09
C LEU A 17 -21.99 24.40 -10.74
N LEU A 18 -20.81 24.95 -10.92
CA LEU A 18 -19.60 24.18 -11.19
C LEU A 18 -19.34 23.36 -9.95
N SER A 19 -19.91 22.16 -9.93
CA SER A 19 -19.47 21.10 -9.04
C SER A 19 -18.04 20.78 -9.44
N THR A 20 -17.09 21.36 -8.74
CA THR A 20 -15.70 20.90 -8.78
C THR A 20 -15.72 19.45 -8.30
N PRO A 21 -15.26 18.47 -9.11
CA PRO A 21 -15.05 17.14 -8.59
C PRO A 21 -14.03 17.29 -7.48
N ALA A 22 -14.40 16.87 -6.27
CA ALA A 22 -13.45 16.65 -5.21
C ALA A 22 -12.41 15.67 -5.77
N PHE A 23 -11.19 16.16 -6.00
CA PHE A 23 -10.05 15.32 -6.26
C PHE A 23 -9.85 14.48 -5.00
N GLU A 24 -10.53 13.35 -4.92
CA GLU A 24 -10.14 12.29 -4.02
C GLU A 24 -8.73 11.90 -4.46
N ASN A 25 -7.75 12.34 -3.68
CA ASN A 25 -6.37 11.91 -3.76
C ASN A 25 -6.31 10.42 -3.40
N ASN A 26 -6.86 9.59 -4.25
CA ASN A 26 -6.60 8.16 -4.27
C ASN A 26 -5.21 8.01 -4.91
N ILE A 27 -4.16 8.21 -4.10
CA ILE A 27 -2.79 7.94 -4.52
C ILE A 27 -2.63 6.42 -4.56
N SER A 28 -3.23 5.81 -5.57
CA SER A 28 -2.82 4.50 -6.05
C SER A 28 -1.47 4.72 -6.75
N GLN A 29 -0.38 4.68 -6.01
CA GLN A 29 0.92 4.59 -6.63
C GLN A 29 1.00 3.22 -7.32
N GLN A 30 0.73 3.21 -8.62
CA GLN A 30 1.05 2.07 -9.44
C GLN A 30 2.57 1.99 -9.54
N ALA A 31 3.15 0.96 -8.94
CA ALA A 31 4.51 0.57 -9.26
C ALA A 31 4.52 -0.03 -10.67
N SER A 32 4.35 0.85 -11.67
CA SER A 32 4.44 0.51 -13.09
C SER A 32 5.80 0.93 -13.59
N GLY A 33 6.75 0.03 -13.51
CA GLY A 33 8.02 0.17 -14.17
C GLY A 33 8.60 -1.23 -14.41
N SER A 34 8.80 -1.57 -15.65
CA SER A 34 9.47 -2.82 -16.09
C SER A 34 10.88 -3.00 -15.52
N ASP A 35 11.38 -2.04 -14.72
CA ASP A 35 12.75 -1.98 -14.23
C ASP A 35 12.86 -1.90 -12.70
N LEU A 36 11.75 -1.95 -11.94
CA LEU A 36 11.80 -1.98 -10.49
C LEU A 36 12.16 -3.38 -10.00
N TYR A 37 13.37 -3.50 -9.49
CA TYR A 37 13.85 -4.74 -8.90
C TYR A 37 14.14 -4.55 -7.41
N PHE A 38 13.44 -5.30 -6.59
CA PHE A 38 13.69 -5.37 -5.15
C PHE A 38 14.81 -6.35 -4.84
N ARG A 39 15.63 -6.03 -3.85
CA ARG A 39 16.62 -6.92 -3.25
C ARG A 39 16.39 -7.07 -1.75
N ARG A 40 17.11 -7.94 -1.09
CA ARG A 40 17.15 -7.92 0.37
C ARG A 40 17.89 -6.66 0.82
N CYS A 41 17.37 -5.98 1.85
CA CYS A 41 18.05 -4.83 2.42
C CYS A 41 19.36 -5.29 3.07
N GLY A 42 20.42 -4.53 2.81
CA GLY A 42 21.75 -4.68 3.39
C GLY A 42 22.22 -3.38 4.00
N SER A 43 23.54 -3.17 4.05
CA SER A 43 24.18 -1.95 4.55
C SER A 43 24.16 -0.78 3.55
N GLY A 44 23.71 -1.01 2.31
CA GLY A 44 23.69 0.01 1.24
C GLY A 44 22.44 0.89 1.23
N ILE A 45 22.23 1.56 0.09
CA ILE A 45 21.10 2.46 -0.15
C ILE A 45 19.78 1.66 0.02
N ARG A 46 18.83 2.25 0.74
CA ARG A 46 17.51 1.68 0.99
C ARG A 46 16.47 2.36 0.12
N ASP A 47 16.45 2.00 -1.13
CA ASP A 47 15.52 2.47 -2.16
C ASP A 47 14.37 1.48 -2.39
N TYR A 48 14.69 0.30 -2.95
CA TYR A 48 13.76 -0.80 -3.22
C TYR A 48 14.31 -2.09 -2.61
N CYS A 49 13.95 -2.37 -1.39
CA CYS A 49 14.42 -3.58 -0.73
C CYS A 49 13.45 -4.11 0.31
N VAL A 50 13.55 -5.41 0.58
CA VAL A 50 12.77 -6.13 1.59
C VAL A 50 13.60 -6.28 2.86
N VAL A 51 13.08 -5.78 3.99
CA VAL A 51 13.70 -5.92 5.32
C VAL A 51 13.36 -7.27 5.91
N ASP A 52 12.07 -7.57 6.00
CA ASP A 52 11.47 -8.81 6.49
C ASP A 52 10.13 -9.06 5.79
N GLY A 53 9.35 -10.03 6.23
CA GLY A 53 8.13 -10.44 5.53
C GLY A 53 7.01 -9.40 5.53
N ASP A 54 7.07 -8.37 6.36
CA ASP A 54 6.06 -7.30 6.42
C ASP A 54 6.62 -5.88 6.35
N THR A 55 7.90 -5.73 5.97
CA THR A 55 8.54 -4.41 5.90
C THR A 55 9.40 -4.28 4.66
N ILE A 56 9.13 -3.25 3.87
CA ILE A 56 9.87 -2.91 2.66
C ILE A 56 10.35 -1.46 2.69
N TRP A 57 11.33 -1.16 1.85
CA TRP A 57 11.61 0.18 1.38
C TRP A 57 11.14 0.30 -0.06
N PHE A 58 10.41 1.36 -0.35
CA PHE A 58 9.91 1.68 -1.67
C PHE A 58 10.20 3.15 -1.97
N ASN A 59 11.00 3.40 -3.00
CA ASN A 59 11.45 4.75 -3.36
C ASN A 59 12.00 5.54 -2.15
N GLY A 60 12.81 4.88 -1.33
CA GLY A 60 13.40 5.49 -0.13
C GLY A 60 12.46 5.70 1.05
N ILE A 61 11.21 5.25 0.95
CA ILE A 61 10.21 5.33 2.03
C ILE A 61 10.06 3.96 2.68
N LYS A 62 10.23 3.92 4.01
CA LYS A 62 10.01 2.69 4.77
C LYS A 62 8.52 2.44 4.98
N MET A 63 8.05 1.28 4.56
CA MET A 63 6.66 0.89 4.63
C MET A 63 6.50 -0.40 5.42
N ARG A 64 5.47 -0.44 6.27
CA ARG A 64 4.98 -1.66 6.90
C ARG A 64 3.75 -2.15 6.15
N ILE A 65 3.74 -3.42 5.78
CA ILE A 65 2.57 -4.10 5.21
C ILE A 65 1.60 -4.32 6.36
N ALA A 66 0.51 -3.53 6.38
CA ALA A 66 -0.28 -3.30 7.59
C ALA A 66 -1.30 -4.40 7.88
N ASP A 67 -1.72 -5.17 6.89
CA ASP A 67 -2.74 -6.22 6.98
C ASP A 67 -2.21 -7.55 7.49
N ILE A 68 -0.88 -7.67 7.67
CA ILE A 68 -0.24 -8.90 8.16
C ILE A 68 0.73 -8.65 9.30
N ASP A 69 1.10 -9.73 9.96
CA ASP A 69 2.23 -9.83 10.89
C ASP A 69 3.10 -11.02 10.50
N THR A 70 4.42 -10.81 10.45
CA THR A 70 5.39 -11.84 10.12
C THR A 70 6.39 -12.05 11.25
N PRO A 71 7.05 -13.23 11.31
CA PRO A 71 8.09 -13.47 12.29
C PRO A 71 9.27 -12.50 12.12
N GLU A 72 9.90 -12.15 13.23
CA GLU A 72 11.02 -11.22 13.26
C GLU A 72 12.30 -11.87 12.73
N VAL A 73 13.03 -11.11 11.90
CA VAL A 73 14.35 -11.52 11.38
C VAL A 73 15.49 -10.93 12.20
N THR A 74 15.38 -9.63 12.54
CA THR A 74 16.47 -8.87 13.17
C THR A 74 16.58 -9.12 14.68
N LYS A 75 15.44 -9.23 15.36
CA LYS A 75 15.35 -9.47 16.80
C LYS A 75 14.38 -10.60 17.11
N PRO A 76 14.63 -11.82 16.63
CA PRO A 76 13.77 -12.96 16.89
C PRO A 76 13.86 -13.40 18.36
N HIS A 77 12.76 -13.95 18.88
CA HIS A 77 12.71 -14.49 20.24
C HIS A 77 13.26 -15.92 20.31
N CYS A 78 13.31 -16.64 19.18
CA CYS A 78 13.85 -17.98 19.07
C CYS A 78 14.34 -18.28 17.65
N ALA A 79 15.12 -19.35 17.50
CA ALA A 79 15.65 -19.76 16.20
C ALA A 79 14.56 -20.13 15.19
N ALA A 80 13.46 -20.72 15.65
CA ALA A 80 12.33 -21.06 14.79
C ALA A 80 11.63 -19.80 14.22
N GLU A 81 11.47 -18.76 15.03
CA GLU A 81 10.95 -17.46 14.58
C GLU A 81 11.85 -16.87 13.49
N LYS A 82 13.17 -16.85 13.73
CA LYS A 82 14.12 -16.34 12.75
C LYS A 82 14.05 -17.10 11.43
N ALA A 83 14.04 -18.42 11.46
CA ALA A 83 13.98 -19.25 10.25
C ALA A 83 12.70 -19.03 9.46
N LEU A 84 11.56 -18.91 10.13
CA LEU A 84 10.28 -18.62 9.50
C LEU A 84 10.25 -17.19 8.94
N GLY A 85 10.79 -16.22 9.67
CA GLY A 85 10.92 -14.83 9.22
C GLY A 85 11.79 -14.68 7.98
N ASP A 86 12.92 -15.38 7.91
CA ASP A 86 13.79 -15.40 6.73
C ASP A 86 13.05 -15.98 5.50
N ARG A 87 12.25 -17.01 5.69
CA ARG A 87 11.42 -17.60 4.63
C ARG A 87 10.33 -16.62 4.17
N ALA A 88 9.67 -15.95 5.12
CA ALA A 88 8.66 -14.94 4.80
C ALA A 88 9.25 -13.77 4.00
N ALA A 89 10.42 -13.28 4.40
CA ALA A 89 11.12 -12.21 3.70
C ALA A 89 11.57 -12.63 2.30
N THR A 90 12.08 -13.84 2.13
CA THR A 90 12.45 -14.39 0.82
C THR A 90 11.22 -14.51 -0.07
N ARG A 91 10.11 -15.01 0.47
CA ARG A 91 8.87 -15.16 -0.30
C ARG A 91 8.26 -13.81 -0.69
N LEU A 92 8.28 -12.81 0.22
CA LEU A 92 7.86 -11.47 -0.13
C LEU A 92 8.70 -10.90 -1.29
N LEU A 93 10.03 -11.10 -1.24
CA LEU A 93 10.93 -10.65 -2.30
C LEU A 93 10.56 -11.26 -3.67
N GLU A 94 10.27 -12.56 -3.71
CA GLU A 94 9.78 -13.22 -4.93
C GLU A 94 8.46 -12.60 -5.40
N LEU A 95 7.51 -12.38 -4.49
CA LEU A 95 6.19 -11.87 -4.83
C LEU A 95 6.24 -10.44 -5.38
N VAL A 96 7.03 -9.54 -4.78
CA VAL A 96 7.13 -8.15 -5.26
C VAL A 96 7.87 -8.04 -6.59
N ASN A 97 8.75 -8.99 -6.91
CA ASN A 97 9.47 -9.05 -8.17
C ASN A 97 8.75 -9.83 -9.28
N ALA A 98 7.72 -10.61 -8.95
CA ALA A 98 7.05 -11.48 -9.91
C ALA A 98 6.22 -10.73 -10.95
N ALA A 99 5.58 -9.63 -10.57
CA ALA A 99 4.76 -8.79 -11.43
C ALA A 99 4.46 -7.44 -10.75
N PRO A 100 3.97 -6.43 -11.49
CA PRO A 100 3.52 -5.16 -10.92
C PRO A 100 2.45 -5.34 -9.84
N PHE A 101 2.44 -4.44 -8.86
CA PHE A 101 1.45 -4.38 -7.80
C PHE A 101 1.08 -2.93 -7.48
N GLN A 102 -0.01 -2.74 -6.77
CA GLN A 102 -0.48 -1.45 -6.30
C GLN A 102 -0.16 -1.30 -4.80
N ILE A 103 0.16 -0.09 -4.38
CA ILE A 103 0.34 0.27 -2.98
C ILE A 103 -0.90 1.05 -2.56
N GLN A 104 -1.64 0.53 -1.58
CA GLN A 104 -2.84 1.15 -1.05
C GLN A 104 -2.60 1.65 0.38
N ALA A 105 -3.20 2.80 0.71
CA ALA A 105 -3.16 3.32 2.06
C ALA A 105 -3.91 2.40 3.05
N TRP A 106 -3.38 2.31 4.27
CA TRP A 106 -4.09 1.64 5.36
C TRP A 106 -5.17 2.58 5.92
N PRO A 107 -6.42 2.11 6.11
CA PRO A 107 -7.46 2.94 6.69
C PRO A 107 -7.11 3.41 8.11
N LYS A 108 -7.49 4.63 8.48
CA LYS A 108 -7.37 5.26 9.80
C LYS A 108 -5.97 5.75 10.18
N HIS A 109 -4.89 5.07 9.81
CA HIS A 109 -3.53 5.44 10.20
C HIS A 109 -2.59 5.43 9.00
N ASP A 110 -1.94 6.55 8.74
CA ASP A 110 -0.95 6.66 7.67
C ASP A 110 0.42 6.11 8.09
N GLU A 111 0.75 6.27 9.37
CA GLU A 111 2.05 5.87 9.93
C GLU A 111 1.87 5.13 11.26
N ASP A 112 2.84 4.29 11.58
CA ASP A 112 2.96 3.72 12.90
C ASP A 112 3.83 4.61 13.83
N ARG A 113 3.95 4.19 15.09
CA ARG A 113 4.76 4.91 16.09
C ARG A 113 6.26 5.01 15.76
N TYR A 114 6.73 4.24 14.79
CA TYR A 114 8.12 4.22 14.34
C TYR A 114 8.33 5.02 13.04
N GLY A 115 7.29 5.72 12.55
CA GLY A 115 7.33 6.51 11.32
C GLY A 115 7.31 5.69 10.04
N ARG A 116 6.95 4.38 10.11
CA ARG A 116 6.78 3.56 8.91
C ARG A 116 5.41 3.85 8.31
N LYS A 117 5.34 4.05 6.98
CA LYS A 117 4.07 4.19 6.28
C LYS A 117 3.31 2.85 6.31
N LEU A 118 2.04 2.91 6.70
CA LEU A 118 1.18 1.74 6.74
C LEU A 118 0.51 1.56 5.38
N ARG A 119 0.82 0.46 4.70
CA ARG A 119 0.35 0.20 3.32
C ARG A 119 -0.07 -1.26 3.16
N VAL A 120 -0.92 -1.49 2.17
CA VAL A 120 -1.27 -2.82 1.69
C VAL A 120 -0.76 -2.96 0.26
N LEU A 121 -0.12 -4.07 -0.05
CA LEU A 121 0.35 -4.37 -1.40
C LEU A 121 -0.69 -5.25 -2.09
N VAL A 122 -1.22 -4.79 -3.23
CA VAL A 122 -2.35 -5.47 -3.89
C VAL A 122 -1.98 -5.80 -5.34
N ARG A 123 -2.31 -7.01 -5.77
CA ARG A 123 -2.18 -7.48 -7.15
C ARG A 123 -3.44 -8.23 -7.55
N GLY A 124 -4.08 -7.81 -8.66
CA GLY A 124 -5.28 -8.47 -9.14
C GLY A 124 -6.41 -8.49 -8.10
N GLY A 125 -6.57 -7.41 -7.32
CA GLY A 125 -7.60 -7.31 -6.28
C GLY A 125 -7.32 -8.12 -5.00
N ARG A 126 -6.16 -8.79 -4.91
CA ARG A 126 -5.77 -9.59 -3.74
C ARG A 126 -4.55 -9.00 -3.05
N SER A 127 -4.56 -8.98 -1.72
CA SER A 127 -3.38 -8.61 -0.95
C SER A 127 -2.23 -9.61 -1.17
N ILE A 128 -1.02 -9.09 -1.39
CA ILE A 128 0.21 -9.91 -1.38
C ILE A 128 0.43 -10.48 0.02
N GLY A 129 0.03 -9.76 1.07
CA GLY A 129 0.05 -10.26 2.44
C GLY A 129 -0.80 -11.52 2.64
N ASP A 130 -1.98 -11.58 2.02
CA ASP A 130 -2.85 -12.76 2.07
C ASP A 130 -2.22 -14.00 1.43
N VAL A 131 -1.35 -13.81 0.44
CA VAL A 131 -0.58 -14.92 -0.14
C VAL A 131 0.36 -15.51 0.91
N LEU A 132 1.11 -14.65 1.63
CA LEU A 132 1.98 -15.08 2.73
C LEU A 132 1.21 -15.78 3.85
N VAL A 133 0.02 -15.27 4.20
CA VAL A 133 -0.85 -15.91 5.20
C VAL A 133 -1.28 -17.30 4.73
N SER A 134 -1.71 -17.45 3.48
CA SER A 134 -2.13 -18.74 2.92
C SER A 134 -1.00 -19.77 2.87
N GLU A 135 0.24 -19.32 2.79
CA GLU A 135 1.44 -20.16 2.79
C GLU A 135 1.99 -20.43 4.20
N GLY A 136 1.35 -19.92 5.25
CA GLY A 136 1.78 -20.08 6.64
C GLY A 136 3.01 -19.26 7.03
N LEU A 137 3.35 -18.24 6.25
CA LEU A 137 4.52 -17.36 6.45
C LEU A 137 4.17 -16.05 7.16
N ALA A 138 2.89 -15.76 7.31
CA ALA A 138 2.35 -14.60 7.99
C ALA A 138 1.06 -14.95 8.70
N ARG A 139 0.60 -14.04 9.54
CA ARG A 139 -0.76 -14.04 10.13
C ARG A 139 -1.47 -12.77 9.73
N THR A 140 -2.79 -12.82 9.58
CA THR A 140 -3.60 -11.62 9.41
C THR A 140 -3.46 -10.74 10.65
N TRP A 141 -3.24 -9.43 10.45
CA TRP A 141 -3.14 -8.48 11.55
C TRP A 141 -4.48 -8.30 12.26
N ILE A 142 -4.49 -8.50 13.57
CA ILE A 142 -5.67 -8.39 14.44
C ILE A 142 -5.55 -7.28 15.49
N GLY A 143 -4.68 -6.30 15.25
CA GLY A 143 -4.46 -5.17 16.15
C GLY A 143 -3.37 -5.38 17.21
N LYS A 144 -2.83 -6.58 17.33
CA LYS A 144 -1.74 -6.93 18.25
C LYS A 144 -0.87 -8.04 17.71
N ARG A 145 0.39 -8.07 18.13
CA ARG A 145 1.29 -9.19 17.85
C ARG A 145 0.93 -10.41 18.68
N GLN A 146 1.13 -11.56 18.06
CA GLN A 146 1.06 -12.86 18.73
C GLN A 146 2.44 -13.50 18.73
N PRO A 147 2.81 -14.26 19.78
CA PRO A 147 4.10 -14.95 19.84
C PRO A 147 4.29 -15.91 18.67
N TRP A 148 5.53 -15.97 18.15
CA TRP A 148 5.94 -16.93 17.12
C TRP A 148 6.74 -18.12 17.68
N CYS A 149 7.06 -18.04 18.96
CA CYS A 149 7.75 -19.11 19.68
C CYS A 149 6.87 -19.81 20.70
#